data_4f73cf3f04e448e092142d9f5d4d9a24
#
_entry.id   4f73cf3f04e448e092142d9f5d4d9a24
#
_cell.length_a   1.000
_cell.length_b   1.000
_cell.length_c   1.000
_cell.angle_alpha   90.00
_cell.angle_beta   90.00
_cell.angle_gamma   90.00
#
_symmetry.space_group_name_H-M   'P 1'
#
loop_
_entity.id
_entity.type
_entity.pdbx_description
1 polymer ?
#
loop_
_entity_poly.entity_id
_entity_poly.type
_entity_poly.pdbx_seq_one_letter_code
_entity_poly.pdbx_strand_id
1 'polypeptide(L)'
;AKVDDKLPIIKELLKRCDYLLTGGGIANSFLKAKGADLGNSIATSDENILKELTLLMDTYQKKIVLPDDFTIDDGIIYDLGNKTILKYQQYIDASEIIFVNGTCGKFEDERFTEGTKNLFDALANSHKKVIIGGGDTASAVSKFGFKDKFTYVSSGGGASLEYIAFKKLKALDWME
;
A
#
# COMPACT_ATOMS: atom_id res chain seq x y z
N ALA A 1 2.43 -7.81 3.71
CA ALA A 1 1.89 -7.70 5.09
C ALA A 1 0.47 -8.23 5.12
N LYS A 2 0.09 -8.92 6.19
CA LYS A 2 -1.29 -9.37 6.38
C LYS A 2 -2.17 -8.15 6.69
N VAL A 3 -3.35 -8.08 6.10
CA VAL A 3 -4.32 -7.01 6.36
C VAL A 3 -4.79 -7.00 7.81
N ASP A 4 -4.81 -8.18 8.45
CA ASP A 4 -5.24 -8.40 9.81
C ASP A 4 -4.56 -7.43 10.79
N ASP A 5 -3.23 -7.35 10.73
CA ASP A 5 -2.43 -6.48 11.59
C ASP A 5 -2.56 -4.99 11.24
N LYS A 6 -3.01 -4.69 10.03
CA LYS A 6 -3.10 -3.31 9.51
C LYS A 6 -4.50 -2.72 9.55
N LEU A 7 -5.52 -3.54 9.78
CA LEU A 7 -6.91 -3.09 9.74
C LEU A 7 -7.23 -1.92 10.68
N PRO A 8 -6.77 -1.90 11.95
CA PRO A 8 -6.97 -0.73 12.82
C PRO A 8 -6.34 0.54 12.26
N ILE A 9 -5.14 0.42 11.68
CA ILE A 9 -4.41 1.53 11.07
C ILE A 9 -5.15 2.03 9.82
N ILE A 10 -5.61 1.12 8.95
CA ILE A 10 -6.37 1.44 7.74
C ILE A 10 -7.64 2.24 8.10
N LYS A 11 -8.37 1.82 9.14
CA LYS A 11 -9.56 2.52 9.63
C LYS A 11 -9.26 3.97 10.03
N GLU A 12 -8.15 4.20 10.73
CA GLU A 12 -7.77 5.55 11.15
C GLU A 12 -7.24 6.40 10.00
N LEU A 13 -6.48 5.80 9.08
CA LEU A 13 -6.01 6.49 7.88
C LEU A 13 -7.17 6.97 7.02
N LEU A 14 -8.20 6.15 6.80
CA LEU A 14 -9.37 6.49 5.99
C LEU A 14 -10.16 7.69 6.53
N LYS A 15 -10.08 7.97 7.83
CA LYS A 15 -10.68 9.18 8.42
C LYS A 15 -9.91 10.46 8.05
N ARG A 16 -8.64 10.34 7.69
CA ARG A 16 -7.70 11.47 7.56
C ARG A 16 -7.19 11.70 6.14
N CYS A 17 -6.99 10.64 5.35
CA CYS A 17 -6.52 10.77 3.97
C CYS A 17 -7.66 11.09 3.01
N ASP A 18 -7.31 11.68 1.87
CA ASP A 18 -8.22 11.86 0.75
C ASP A 18 -8.36 10.56 -0.04
N TYR A 19 -7.25 9.86 -0.24
CA TYR A 19 -7.20 8.59 -0.96
C TYR A 19 -6.33 7.56 -0.25
N LEU A 20 -6.74 6.30 -0.33
CA LEU A 20 -5.99 5.12 0.08
C LEU A 20 -5.81 4.22 -1.14
N LEU A 21 -4.64 4.29 -1.77
CA LEU A 21 -4.27 3.40 -2.87
C LEU A 21 -3.73 2.10 -2.26
N THR A 22 -4.24 0.96 -2.71
CA THR A 22 -3.91 -0.34 -2.12
C THR A 22 -3.04 -1.18 -3.05
N GLY A 23 -2.13 -1.98 -2.47
CA GLY A 23 -1.29 -2.92 -3.21
C GLY A 23 -1.04 -4.19 -2.41
N GLY A 24 -0.45 -5.20 -3.06
CA GLY A 24 -0.06 -6.45 -2.43
C GLY A 24 -1.19 -7.15 -1.68
N GLY A 25 -0.88 -7.82 -0.56
CA GLY A 25 -1.84 -8.60 0.20
C GLY A 25 -3.02 -7.79 0.77
N ILE A 26 -2.86 -6.47 0.98
CA ILE A 26 -3.96 -5.59 1.40
C ILE A 26 -4.97 -5.44 0.27
N ALA A 27 -4.52 -5.12 -0.94
CA ALA A 27 -5.39 -5.01 -2.12
C ALA A 27 -6.11 -6.33 -2.40
N ASN A 28 -5.38 -7.44 -2.34
CA ASN A 28 -5.94 -8.78 -2.52
C ASN A 28 -7.06 -9.08 -1.50
N SER A 29 -6.87 -8.69 -0.25
CA SER A 29 -7.90 -8.89 0.79
C SER A 29 -9.16 -8.06 0.54
N PHE A 30 -9.03 -6.82 0.08
CA PHE A 30 -10.18 -6.01 -0.35
C PHE A 30 -10.89 -6.61 -1.57
N LEU A 31 -10.14 -7.10 -2.55
CA LEU A 31 -10.72 -7.74 -3.75
C LEU A 31 -11.43 -9.03 -3.39
N LYS A 32 -10.88 -9.84 -2.47
CA LYS A 32 -11.53 -11.04 -1.95
C LYS A 32 -12.84 -10.71 -1.23
N ALA A 33 -12.85 -9.64 -0.43
CA ALA A 33 -14.07 -9.14 0.22
C ALA A 33 -15.14 -8.71 -0.81
N LYS A 34 -14.74 -8.32 -2.03
CA LYS A 34 -15.65 -8.08 -3.17
C LYS A 34 -16.07 -9.35 -3.92
N GLY A 35 -15.60 -10.51 -3.51
CA GLY A 35 -15.91 -11.77 -4.17
C GLY A 35 -14.98 -12.15 -5.33
N ALA A 36 -13.84 -11.47 -5.51
CA ALA A 36 -12.89 -11.85 -6.55
C ALA A 36 -12.21 -13.18 -6.20
N ASP A 37 -12.04 -14.03 -7.22
CA ASP A 37 -11.18 -15.20 -7.15
C ASP A 37 -9.72 -14.75 -7.36
N LEU A 38 -8.88 -15.04 -6.38
CA LEU A 38 -7.48 -14.63 -6.36
C LEU A 38 -6.52 -15.82 -6.46
N GLY A 39 -7.05 -17.01 -6.75
CA GLY A 39 -6.27 -18.22 -6.77
C GLY A 39 -5.50 -18.43 -5.45
N ASN A 40 -4.20 -18.69 -5.54
CA ASN A 40 -3.32 -18.90 -4.40
C ASN A 40 -2.65 -17.62 -3.88
N SER A 41 -3.13 -16.44 -4.30
CA SER A 41 -2.54 -15.16 -3.89
C SER A 41 -2.74 -14.88 -2.40
N ILE A 42 -1.78 -14.16 -1.80
CA ILE A 42 -1.85 -13.79 -0.39
C ILE A 42 -3.05 -12.87 -0.16
N ALA A 43 -4.00 -13.31 0.66
CA ALA A 43 -5.14 -12.53 1.15
C ALA A 43 -5.58 -13.07 2.52
N THR A 44 -6.35 -12.30 3.28
CA THR A 44 -6.95 -12.83 4.51
C THR A 44 -8.00 -13.90 4.20
N SER A 45 -8.13 -14.87 5.11
CA SER A 45 -9.21 -15.86 5.09
C SER A 45 -10.18 -15.68 6.28
N ASP A 46 -9.94 -14.69 7.13
CA ASP A 46 -10.83 -14.39 8.25
C ASP A 46 -12.11 -13.70 7.77
N GLU A 47 -13.23 -14.38 7.94
CA GLU A 47 -14.54 -13.89 7.49
C GLU A 47 -14.96 -12.59 8.19
N ASN A 48 -14.56 -12.37 9.45
CA ASN A 48 -14.89 -11.14 10.17
C ASN A 48 -14.13 -9.96 9.54
N ILE A 49 -12.85 -10.17 9.23
CA ILE A 49 -12.03 -9.16 8.54
C ILE A 49 -12.59 -8.89 7.15
N LEU A 50 -12.99 -9.89 6.39
CA LEU A 50 -13.62 -9.69 5.08
C LEU A 50 -14.90 -8.87 5.17
N LYS A 51 -15.76 -9.13 6.16
CA LYS A 51 -16.96 -8.31 6.44
C LYS A 51 -16.61 -6.85 6.78
N GLU A 52 -15.57 -6.65 7.61
CA GLU A 52 -15.11 -5.30 7.94
C GLU A 52 -14.55 -4.57 6.73
N LEU A 53 -13.80 -5.24 5.85
CA LEU A 53 -13.29 -4.65 4.61
C LEU A 53 -14.44 -4.25 3.67
N THR A 54 -15.49 -5.07 3.57
CA THR A 54 -16.70 -4.72 2.82
C THR A 54 -17.34 -3.46 3.37
N LEU A 55 -17.53 -3.38 4.68
CA LEU A 55 -18.10 -2.18 5.34
C LEU A 55 -17.25 -0.93 5.11
N LEU A 56 -15.93 -1.07 5.13
CA LEU A 56 -15.02 0.05 4.83
C LEU A 56 -15.16 0.52 3.38
N MET A 57 -15.27 -0.41 2.42
CA MET A 57 -15.49 -0.06 1.02
C MET A 57 -16.81 0.68 0.81
N ASP A 58 -17.87 0.26 1.48
CA ASP A 58 -19.18 0.92 1.41
C ASP A 58 -19.16 2.31 2.05
N THR A 59 -18.44 2.44 3.19
CA THR A 59 -18.36 3.71 3.93
C THR A 59 -17.45 4.72 3.22
N TYR A 60 -16.33 4.26 2.63
CA TYR A 60 -15.29 5.09 2.06
C TYR A 60 -15.09 4.87 0.54
N GLN A 61 -16.20 4.63 -0.19
CA GLN A 61 -16.19 4.28 -1.62
C GLN A 61 -15.30 5.17 -2.51
N LYS A 62 -15.26 6.47 -2.22
CA LYS A 62 -14.49 7.46 -3.01
C LYS A 62 -13.02 7.55 -2.61
N LYS A 63 -12.67 6.97 -1.46
CA LYS A 63 -11.29 7.06 -0.92
C LYS A 63 -10.48 5.81 -1.20
N ILE A 64 -11.10 4.63 -1.14
CA ILE A 64 -10.38 3.36 -1.33
C ILE A 64 -10.23 3.09 -2.83
N VAL A 65 -9.00 3.08 -3.29
CA VAL A 65 -8.64 2.85 -4.69
C VAL A 65 -7.99 1.48 -4.82
N LEU A 66 -8.70 0.56 -5.47
CA LEU A 66 -8.23 -0.80 -5.71
C LEU A 66 -7.51 -0.89 -7.07
N PRO A 67 -6.56 -1.83 -7.21
CA PRO A 67 -5.94 -2.14 -8.49
C PRO A 67 -6.95 -2.64 -9.52
N ASP A 68 -6.67 -2.38 -10.80
CA ASP A 68 -7.48 -2.86 -11.92
C ASP A 68 -6.86 -4.07 -12.63
N ASP A 69 -5.54 -4.21 -12.55
CA ASP A 69 -4.80 -5.31 -13.16
C ASP A 69 -3.52 -5.66 -12.39
N PHE A 70 -2.97 -6.83 -12.69
CA PHE A 70 -1.87 -7.43 -11.95
C PHE A 70 -0.92 -8.18 -12.87
N THR A 71 0.32 -8.36 -12.41
CA THR A 71 1.24 -9.36 -12.92
C THR A 71 0.99 -10.66 -12.17
N ILE A 72 0.58 -11.69 -12.92
CA ILE A 72 0.17 -12.99 -12.37
C ILE A 72 1.09 -14.07 -12.95
N ASP A 73 1.54 -15.00 -12.11
CA ASP A 73 2.26 -16.20 -12.51
C ASP A 73 1.70 -17.38 -11.71
N ASP A 74 1.42 -18.51 -12.39
CA ASP A 74 0.83 -19.73 -11.81
C ASP A 74 -0.37 -19.45 -10.86
N GLY A 75 -1.28 -18.57 -11.29
CA GLY A 75 -2.48 -18.22 -10.52
C GLY A 75 -2.21 -17.41 -9.25
N ILE A 76 -1.02 -16.85 -9.09
CA ILE A 76 -0.62 -16.01 -7.95
C ILE A 76 -0.34 -14.59 -8.43
N ILE A 77 -0.90 -13.61 -7.74
CA ILE A 77 -0.62 -12.19 -7.95
C ILE A 77 0.74 -11.84 -7.32
N TYR A 78 1.65 -11.36 -8.14
CA TYR A 78 3.01 -11.00 -7.71
C TYR A 78 3.31 -9.51 -7.77
N ASP A 79 2.63 -8.72 -8.61
CA ASP A 79 2.83 -7.27 -8.68
C ASP A 79 1.60 -6.58 -9.29
N LEU A 80 1.60 -5.24 -9.31
CA LEU A 80 0.59 -4.44 -9.99
C LEU A 80 0.83 -4.46 -11.50
N GLY A 81 -0.26 -4.38 -12.27
CA GLY A 81 -0.20 -4.22 -13.72
C GLY A 81 -0.14 -2.75 -14.16
N ASN A 82 0.13 -2.53 -15.45
CA ASN A 82 0.33 -1.20 -16.00
C ASN A 82 -0.94 -0.32 -15.99
N LYS A 83 -2.13 -0.89 -16.12
CA LYS A 83 -3.39 -0.13 -16.02
C LYS A 83 -3.56 0.45 -14.63
N THR A 84 -3.21 -0.33 -13.60
CA THR A 84 -3.22 0.11 -12.21
C THR A 84 -2.25 1.27 -12.00
N ILE A 85 -1.04 1.20 -12.54
CA ILE A 85 -0.04 2.28 -12.42
C ILE A 85 -0.56 3.56 -13.06
N LEU A 86 -1.10 3.50 -14.28
CA LEU A 86 -1.70 4.66 -14.96
C LEU A 86 -2.87 5.26 -14.19
N LYS A 87 -3.70 4.42 -13.57
CA LYS A 87 -4.77 4.86 -12.69
C LYS A 87 -4.23 5.56 -11.44
N TYR A 88 -3.21 4.97 -10.79
CA TYR A 88 -2.63 5.53 -9.57
C TYR A 88 -1.91 6.84 -9.83
N GLN A 89 -1.32 7.02 -11.01
CA GLN A 89 -0.72 8.28 -11.44
C GLN A 89 -1.70 9.45 -11.30
N GLN A 90 -2.97 9.29 -11.64
CA GLN A 90 -3.98 10.35 -11.53
C GLN A 90 -4.17 10.82 -10.09
N TYR A 91 -4.13 9.89 -9.11
CA TYR A 91 -4.22 10.21 -7.68
C TYR A 91 -2.92 10.81 -7.15
N ILE A 92 -1.76 10.33 -7.64
CA ILE A 92 -0.45 10.88 -7.32
C ILE A 92 -0.42 12.36 -7.76
N ASP A 93 -0.83 12.66 -8.98
CA ASP A 93 -0.84 14.01 -9.54
C ASP A 93 -1.79 14.95 -8.79
N ALA A 94 -2.91 14.43 -8.30
CA ALA A 94 -3.90 15.17 -7.52
C ALA A 94 -3.50 15.39 -6.05
N SER A 95 -2.45 14.71 -5.56
CA SER A 95 -2.03 14.78 -4.16
C SER A 95 -0.96 15.85 -3.93
N GLU A 96 -0.87 16.37 -2.71
CA GLU A 96 0.24 17.26 -2.27
C GLU A 96 1.28 16.48 -1.47
N ILE A 97 0.83 15.59 -0.60
CA ILE A 97 1.67 14.78 0.28
C ILE A 97 1.27 13.32 0.12
N ILE A 98 2.24 12.46 -0.09
CA ILE A 98 2.04 11.04 -0.30
C ILE A 98 2.87 10.26 0.72
N PHE A 99 2.23 9.35 1.45
CA PHE A 99 2.92 8.41 2.32
C PHE A 99 2.82 7.00 1.72
N VAL A 100 3.96 6.36 1.57
CA VAL A 100 4.07 5.00 0.99
C VAL A 100 4.59 4.04 2.05
N ASN A 101 3.88 2.93 2.24
CA ASN A 101 4.32 1.88 3.16
C ASN A 101 4.00 0.49 2.58
N GLY A 102 5.02 -0.31 2.40
CA GLY A 102 4.97 -1.61 1.75
C GLY A 102 5.29 -1.54 0.26
N THR A 103 5.67 -2.67 -0.29
CA THR A 103 5.84 -2.88 -1.73
C THR A 103 4.53 -3.43 -2.30
N CYS A 104 4.28 -3.15 -3.57
CA CYS A 104 3.08 -3.65 -4.26
C CYS A 104 3.27 -5.07 -4.78
N GLY A 105 4.52 -5.47 -4.99
CA GLY A 105 4.89 -6.77 -5.54
C GLY A 105 6.06 -7.42 -4.82
N LYS A 106 6.45 -8.59 -5.32
CA LYS A 106 7.60 -9.38 -4.85
C LYS A 106 8.88 -8.82 -5.46
N PHE A 107 9.30 -7.65 -5.00
CA PHE A 107 10.43 -6.88 -5.55
C PHE A 107 11.79 -7.60 -5.45
N GLU A 108 11.89 -8.66 -4.67
CA GLU A 108 13.08 -9.51 -4.55
C GLU A 108 13.31 -10.34 -5.81
N ASP A 109 12.25 -10.73 -6.52
CA ASP A 109 12.28 -11.51 -7.76
C ASP A 109 12.18 -10.57 -8.96
N GLU A 110 13.22 -10.54 -9.80
CA GLU A 110 13.32 -9.61 -10.94
C GLU A 110 12.17 -9.75 -11.95
N ARG A 111 11.55 -10.91 -12.03
CA ARG A 111 10.39 -11.17 -12.91
C ARG A 111 9.15 -10.37 -12.52
N PHE A 112 9.06 -9.91 -11.25
CA PHE A 112 7.87 -9.32 -10.66
C PHE A 112 8.15 -7.94 -10.04
N THR A 113 9.05 -7.17 -10.65
CA THR A 113 9.49 -5.86 -10.13
C THR A 113 8.91 -4.69 -10.88
N GLU A 114 8.34 -4.92 -12.07
CA GLU A 114 7.99 -3.85 -13.01
C GLU A 114 6.91 -2.92 -12.46
N GLY A 115 5.83 -3.47 -11.90
CA GLY A 115 4.75 -2.67 -11.32
C GLY A 115 5.22 -1.81 -10.15
N THR A 116 5.95 -2.41 -9.21
CA THR A 116 6.52 -1.68 -8.06
C THR A 116 7.51 -0.61 -8.51
N LYS A 117 8.38 -0.92 -9.48
CA LYS A 117 9.35 0.04 -10.04
C LYS A 117 8.66 1.20 -10.74
N ASN A 118 7.66 0.92 -11.58
CA ASN A 118 6.90 1.94 -12.31
C ASN A 118 6.12 2.85 -11.34
N LEU A 119 5.59 2.30 -10.23
CA LEU A 119 4.98 3.11 -9.19
C LEU A 119 6.00 4.07 -8.52
N PHE A 120 7.20 3.58 -8.21
CA PHE A 120 8.24 4.44 -7.64
C PHE A 120 8.74 5.48 -8.62
N ASP A 121 8.82 5.16 -9.92
CA ASP A 121 9.15 6.13 -10.97
C ASP A 121 8.08 7.22 -11.06
N ALA A 122 6.81 6.85 -11.06
CA ALA A 122 5.69 7.79 -11.04
C ALA A 122 5.75 8.73 -9.82
N LEU A 123 6.02 8.19 -8.64
CA LEU A 123 6.17 8.95 -7.40
C LEU A 123 7.38 9.90 -7.46
N ALA A 124 8.52 9.42 -7.94
CA ALA A 124 9.76 10.20 -8.04
C ALA A 124 9.65 11.37 -9.02
N ASN A 125 8.90 11.19 -10.11
CA ASN A 125 8.68 12.22 -11.14
C ASN A 125 7.48 13.13 -10.86
N SER A 126 6.71 12.88 -9.80
CA SER A 126 5.51 13.65 -9.46
C SER A 126 5.80 15.05 -8.93
N HIS A 127 7.02 15.32 -8.47
CA HIS A 127 7.41 16.54 -7.75
C HIS A 127 6.59 16.81 -6.47
N LYS A 128 5.97 15.77 -5.92
CA LYS A 128 5.18 15.84 -4.68
C LYS A 128 6.05 15.58 -3.45
N LYS A 129 5.51 15.88 -2.27
CA LYS A 129 6.15 15.50 -1.01
C LYS A 129 5.89 14.01 -0.75
N VAL A 130 6.85 13.16 -1.11
CA VAL A 130 6.75 11.71 -0.93
C VAL A 130 7.56 11.27 0.27
N ILE A 131 6.90 10.60 1.20
CA ILE A 131 7.48 10.00 2.41
C ILE A 131 7.39 8.49 2.29
N ILE A 132 8.52 7.83 2.34
CA ILE A 132 8.63 6.37 2.32
C ILE A 132 8.75 5.86 3.75
N GLY A 133 7.93 4.88 4.12
CA GLY A 133 7.97 4.22 5.41
C GLY A 133 8.06 2.70 5.27
N GLY A 134 8.94 2.08 6.05
CA GLY A 134 9.07 0.62 6.11
C GLY A 134 10.37 0.08 5.54
N GLY A 135 10.91 -0.94 6.22
CA GLY A 135 12.18 -1.57 5.84
C GLY A 135 12.15 -2.14 4.43
N ASP A 136 11.11 -2.91 4.09
CA ASP A 136 10.97 -3.50 2.75
C ASP A 136 10.81 -2.42 1.68
N THR A 137 9.99 -1.38 1.95
CA THR A 137 9.82 -0.26 1.03
C THR A 137 11.14 0.50 0.83
N ALA A 138 11.86 0.79 1.89
CA ALA A 138 13.17 1.45 1.83
C ALA A 138 14.21 0.60 1.07
N SER A 139 14.17 -0.72 1.26
CA SER A 139 15.03 -1.67 0.53
C SER A 139 14.71 -1.68 -0.96
N ALA A 140 13.43 -1.74 -1.33
CA ALA A 140 13.00 -1.68 -2.73
C ALA A 140 13.37 -0.34 -3.39
N VAL A 141 13.13 0.76 -2.70
CA VAL A 141 13.52 2.12 -3.13
C VAL A 141 15.03 2.21 -3.40
N SER A 142 15.85 1.62 -2.51
CA SER A 142 17.30 1.59 -2.67
C SER A 142 17.72 0.68 -3.83
N LYS A 143 17.13 -0.52 -3.93
CA LYS A 143 17.37 -1.49 -5.02
C LYS A 143 17.14 -0.87 -6.40
N PHE A 144 16.07 -0.08 -6.53
CA PHE A 144 15.69 0.53 -7.81
C PHE A 144 16.32 1.92 -8.05
N GLY A 145 17.18 2.42 -7.15
CA GLY A 145 17.90 3.67 -7.33
C GLY A 145 17.08 4.94 -7.09
N PHE A 146 15.99 4.86 -6.34
CA PHE A 146 15.12 6.00 -6.03
C PHE A 146 15.38 6.67 -4.68
N LYS A 147 16.40 6.24 -3.92
CA LYS A 147 16.62 6.68 -2.53
C LYS A 147 16.65 8.20 -2.37
N ASP A 148 17.33 8.89 -3.27
CA ASP A 148 17.51 10.34 -3.22
C ASP A 148 16.42 11.14 -3.96
N LYS A 149 15.37 10.45 -4.43
CA LYS A 149 14.26 11.06 -5.18
C LYS A 149 13.08 11.44 -4.29
N PHE A 150 13.04 10.95 -3.05
CA PHE A 150 11.93 11.16 -2.14
C PHE A 150 12.28 12.16 -1.03
N THR A 151 11.25 12.83 -0.51
CA THR A 151 11.42 13.83 0.54
C THR A 151 12.00 13.23 1.82
N TYR A 152 11.58 12.01 2.17
CA TYR A 152 12.06 11.29 3.33
C TYR A 152 11.91 9.78 3.15
N VAL A 153 12.92 9.02 3.59
CA VAL A 153 12.91 7.54 3.58
C VAL A 153 13.21 7.05 4.98
N SER A 154 12.24 6.35 5.58
CA SER A 154 12.32 5.78 6.93
C SER A 154 12.25 4.26 6.88
N SER A 155 13.13 3.58 7.61
CA SER A 155 13.03 2.15 7.85
C SER A 155 11.97 1.78 8.91
N GLY A 156 11.50 2.75 9.69
CA GLY A 156 10.52 2.59 10.78
C GLY A 156 9.08 2.45 10.28
N GLY A 157 8.75 1.41 9.51
CA GLY A 157 7.45 1.26 8.85
C GLY A 157 6.24 1.20 9.77
N GLY A 158 6.25 0.29 10.73
CA GLY A 158 5.15 0.11 11.68
C GLY A 158 4.93 1.35 12.55
N ALA A 159 6.01 1.88 13.13
CA ALA A 159 5.98 3.07 13.97
C ALA A 159 5.52 4.32 13.16
N SER A 160 6.00 4.49 11.93
CA SER A 160 5.56 5.61 11.08
C SER A 160 4.08 5.55 10.77
N LEU A 161 3.56 4.36 10.40
CA LEU A 161 2.13 4.15 10.16
C LEU A 161 1.29 4.39 11.41
N GLU A 162 1.73 3.87 12.55
CA GLU A 162 1.04 4.03 13.84
C GLU A 162 0.98 5.51 14.22
N TYR A 163 2.09 6.24 14.07
CA TYR A 163 2.12 7.67 14.37
C TYR A 163 1.20 8.49 13.45
N ILE A 164 1.20 8.20 12.14
CA ILE A 164 0.31 8.89 11.18
C ILE A 164 -1.16 8.59 11.49
N ALA A 165 -1.49 7.35 11.83
CA ALA A 165 -2.86 6.94 12.12
C ALA A 165 -3.36 7.50 13.45
N PHE A 166 -2.59 7.36 14.53
CA PHE A 166 -3.04 7.63 15.90
C PHE A 166 -2.43 8.88 16.53
N LYS A 167 -1.41 9.48 15.92
CA LYS A 167 -0.57 10.56 16.49
C LYS A 167 0.08 10.19 17.84
N LYS A 168 0.22 8.90 18.09
CA LYS A 168 0.86 8.31 19.26
C LYS A 168 1.72 7.13 18.82
N LEU A 169 2.77 6.86 19.60
CA LEU A 169 3.60 5.66 19.49
C LEU A 169 3.45 4.88 20.79
N LYS A 170 2.83 3.72 20.76
CA LYS A 170 2.67 2.85 21.94
C LYS A 170 4.00 2.53 22.63
N ALA A 171 5.09 2.46 21.83
CA ALA A 171 6.43 2.24 22.36
C ALA A 171 6.93 3.37 23.26
N LEU A 172 6.29 4.54 23.28
CA LEU A 172 6.66 5.69 24.10
C LEU A 172 5.72 5.92 25.29
N ASP A 173 4.60 5.20 25.38
CA ASP A 173 3.60 5.38 26.45
C ASP A 173 4.16 5.11 27.87
N TRP A 174 5.30 4.41 27.97
CA TRP A 174 6.00 4.17 29.24
C TRP A 174 7.01 5.28 29.62
N MET A 175 7.20 6.29 28.76
CA MET A 175 8.12 7.40 28.98
C MET A 175 7.41 8.66 29.54
N GLU A 176 6.07 8.64 29.62
CA GLU A 176 5.24 9.64 30.29
C GLU A 176 4.94 9.18 31.73
#